data_0858da0a8a14c989f13c798101ef12a9
#
_entry.id   0858da0a8a14c989f13c798101ef12a9
#
_cell.length_a   1.000
_cell.length_b   1.000
_cell.length_c   1.000
_cell.angle_alpha   90.00
_cell.angle_beta   90.00
_cell.angle_gamma   90.00
#
_symmetry.space_group_name_H-M   'P 1'
#
loop_
_entity.id
_entity.type
_entity.pdbx_description
1 polymer ?
#
loop_
_entity_poly.entity_id
_entity_poly.type
_entity_poly.pdbx_seq_one_letter_code
_entity_poly.pdbx_strand_id
1 'polypeptide(L)'
;PGDETPIVRVSGLKALEGDKDAEEGVLKLVEAMDDYIPMPERITDRPFLMPIEDVFGIKGRGTVVTGRVERGQLKQGEPVEIIRFGDVRETVATGLEMFHKLLDTTEAGDAVGILLRGVDREEVERGQVLVKPGSMRPYTKAEAEVYILSRDEGGRHTPFFTGYKPQFYIRTSDITGSVELPEGVEMVMPGDNVKMVISLI
;
A
#
# COMPACT_ATOMS: atom_id res chain seq x y z
N PRO A 1 16.29 -3.45 14.69
CA PRO A 1 17.09 -2.93 15.82
C PRO A 1 16.16 -2.44 16.93
N GLY A 2 15.47 -3.39 17.62
CA GLY A 2 14.56 -3.04 18.71
C GLY A 2 15.27 -2.53 19.97
N ASP A 3 16.53 -2.86 20.11
CA ASP A 3 17.33 -2.53 21.31
C ASP A 3 17.65 -1.02 21.41
N GLU A 4 17.62 -0.31 20.29
CA GLU A 4 17.88 1.14 20.22
C GLU A 4 16.60 1.98 20.18
N THR A 5 15.42 1.33 20.09
CA THR A 5 14.13 2.05 20.00
C THR A 5 13.76 2.63 21.37
N PRO A 6 13.51 3.95 21.49
CA PRO A 6 13.12 4.55 22.74
C PRO A 6 11.78 4.01 23.23
N ILE A 7 11.73 3.64 24.53
CA ILE A 7 10.52 3.15 25.18
C ILE A 7 9.99 4.23 26.11
N VAL A 8 8.84 4.82 25.80
CA VAL A 8 8.19 5.85 26.61
C VAL A 8 6.92 5.29 27.26
N ARG A 9 6.83 5.40 28.59
CA ARG A 9 5.64 4.96 29.33
C ARG A 9 4.63 6.11 29.42
N VAL A 10 3.40 5.85 28.97
CA VAL A 10 2.32 6.84 28.93
C VAL A 10 1.02 6.26 29.46
N SER A 11 0.16 7.12 29.98
CA SER A 11 -1.22 6.79 30.30
C SER A 11 -2.14 7.83 29.66
N GLY A 12 -2.68 7.51 28.46
CA GLY A 12 -3.58 8.41 27.75
C GLY A 12 -4.86 8.72 28.53
N LEU A 13 -5.42 7.75 29.27
CA LEU A 13 -6.61 7.98 30.10
C LEU A 13 -6.35 9.02 31.18
N LYS A 14 -5.29 8.87 31.98
CA LYS A 14 -4.97 9.83 33.03
C LYS A 14 -4.65 11.21 32.49
N ALA A 15 -3.98 11.29 31.32
CA ALA A 15 -3.72 12.57 30.66
C ALA A 15 -5.03 13.27 30.26
N LEU A 16 -6.02 12.54 29.74
CA LEU A 16 -7.36 13.07 29.42
C LEU A 16 -8.13 13.51 30.67
N GLU A 17 -7.86 12.90 31.81
CA GLU A 17 -8.42 13.27 33.11
C GLU A 17 -7.70 14.46 33.79
N GLY A 18 -6.63 14.99 33.17
CA GLY A 18 -5.91 16.17 33.65
C GLY A 18 -4.80 15.88 34.66
N ASP A 19 -4.33 14.62 34.73
CA ASP A 19 -3.15 14.26 35.53
C ASP A 19 -1.88 14.80 34.83
N LYS A 20 -1.18 15.72 35.51
CA LYS A 20 -0.04 16.44 34.94
C LYS A 20 1.16 15.54 34.60
N ASP A 21 1.42 14.52 35.40
CA ASP A 21 2.52 13.59 35.17
C ASP A 21 2.23 12.71 33.90
N ALA A 22 0.95 12.37 33.73
CA ALA A 22 0.52 11.64 32.55
C ALA A 22 0.52 12.51 31.27
N GLU A 23 0.15 13.80 31.38
CA GLU A 23 0.30 14.76 30.27
C GLU A 23 1.75 14.93 29.87
N GLU A 24 2.67 15.08 30.83
CA GLU A 24 4.12 15.15 30.56
C GLU A 24 4.63 13.87 29.89
N GLY A 25 4.14 12.70 30.28
CA GLY A 25 4.44 11.43 29.64
C GLY A 25 4.04 11.39 28.15
N VAL A 26 2.87 11.95 27.81
CA VAL A 26 2.41 12.07 26.42
C VAL A 26 3.31 13.03 25.63
N LEU A 27 3.68 14.18 26.21
CA LEU A 27 4.60 15.12 25.56
C LEU A 27 5.97 14.49 25.28
N LYS A 28 6.54 13.75 26.25
CA LYS A 28 7.80 13.00 26.05
C LYS A 28 7.69 11.96 24.93
N LEU A 29 6.52 11.34 24.74
CA LEU A 29 6.31 10.42 23.62
C LEU A 29 6.38 11.18 22.29
N VAL A 30 5.72 12.34 22.18
CA VAL A 30 5.75 13.17 20.96
C VAL A 30 7.18 13.63 20.65
N GLU A 31 7.91 14.13 21.66
CA GLU A 31 9.32 14.51 21.52
C GLU A 31 10.19 13.34 21.03
N ALA A 32 10.02 12.14 21.62
CA ALA A 32 10.74 10.95 21.22
C ALA A 32 10.41 10.53 19.77
N MET A 33 9.16 10.74 19.32
CA MET A 33 8.78 10.48 17.91
C MET A 33 9.46 11.47 16.96
N ASP A 34 9.50 12.75 17.31
CA ASP A 34 10.12 13.79 16.48
C ASP A 34 11.64 13.60 16.36
N ASP A 35 12.29 13.18 17.44
CA ASP A 35 13.74 13.00 17.48
C ASP A 35 14.21 11.68 16.85
N TYR A 36 13.43 10.61 17.04
CA TYR A 36 13.85 9.25 16.63
C TYR A 36 13.40 8.86 15.24
N ILE A 37 12.22 9.30 14.78
CA ILE A 37 11.68 8.92 13.48
C ILE A 37 12.27 9.82 12.40
N PRO A 38 13.11 9.30 11.48
CA PRO A 38 13.67 10.11 10.41
C PRO A 38 12.58 10.55 9.43
N MET A 39 12.73 11.77 8.89
CA MET A 39 11.87 12.23 7.80
C MET A 39 12.02 11.29 6.59
N PRO A 40 10.92 10.69 6.09
CA PRO A 40 11.01 9.79 4.94
C PRO A 40 11.35 10.56 3.66
N GLU A 41 12.19 9.95 2.81
CA GLU A 41 12.42 10.46 1.47
C GLU A 41 11.14 10.31 0.62
N ARG A 42 10.66 11.42 0.07
CA ARG A 42 9.51 11.43 -0.83
C ARG A 42 9.99 11.29 -2.27
N ILE A 43 9.63 10.18 -2.92
CA ILE A 43 9.99 9.89 -4.31
C ILE A 43 9.07 10.67 -5.25
N THR A 44 9.33 11.96 -5.46
CA THR A 44 8.49 12.86 -6.26
C THR A 44 8.90 12.95 -7.73
N ASP A 45 10.10 12.52 -8.09
CA ASP A 45 10.71 12.58 -9.42
C ASP A 45 10.28 11.47 -10.38
N ARG A 46 9.51 10.48 -9.87
CA ARG A 46 8.97 9.36 -10.65
C ARG A 46 7.52 9.61 -11.10
N PRO A 47 7.03 8.89 -12.13
CA PRO A 47 5.64 8.95 -12.52
C PRO A 47 4.71 8.65 -11.34
N PHE A 48 3.63 9.40 -11.22
CA PHE A 48 2.61 9.23 -10.18
C PHE A 48 2.08 7.80 -10.11
N LEU A 49 1.96 7.30 -8.89
CA LEU A 49 1.37 6.00 -8.57
C LEU A 49 0.72 6.03 -7.20
N MET A 50 -0.55 5.62 -7.15
CA MET A 50 -1.32 5.46 -5.91
C MET A 50 -2.11 4.15 -5.96
N PRO A 51 -1.81 3.16 -5.08
CA PRO A 51 -2.68 2.00 -4.87
C PRO A 51 -4.02 2.43 -4.28
N ILE A 52 -5.12 1.88 -4.79
CA ILE A 52 -6.47 2.20 -4.32
C ILE A 52 -6.77 1.35 -3.09
N GLU A 53 -7.09 2.01 -1.99
CA GLU A 53 -7.44 1.40 -0.69
C GLU A 53 -8.96 1.29 -0.53
N ASP A 54 -9.68 2.39 -0.83
CA ASP A 54 -11.13 2.44 -0.74
C ASP A 54 -11.75 3.23 -1.88
N VAL A 55 -13.04 2.98 -2.14
CA VAL A 55 -13.81 3.60 -3.23
C VAL A 55 -15.17 4.05 -2.74
N PHE A 56 -15.49 5.32 -2.94
CA PHE A 56 -16.74 5.95 -2.51
C PHE A 56 -17.47 6.58 -3.68
N GLY A 57 -18.75 6.29 -3.82
CA GLY A 57 -19.63 7.01 -4.73
C GLY A 57 -20.17 8.28 -4.07
N ILE A 58 -19.97 9.46 -4.68
CA ILE A 58 -20.59 10.70 -4.23
C ILE A 58 -21.74 11.04 -5.19
N LYS A 59 -22.97 10.98 -4.67
CA LYS A 59 -24.17 11.25 -5.48
C LYS A 59 -24.09 12.61 -6.18
N GLY A 60 -24.16 12.60 -7.51
CA GLY A 60 -24.11 13.80 -8.34
C GLY A 60 -22.72 14.40 -8.58
N ARG A 61 -21.63 13.79 -8.04
CA ARG A 61 -20.25 14.26 -8.23
C ARG A 61 -19.34 13.26 -8.91
N GLY A 62 -19.59 11.95 -8.75
CA GLY A 62 -18.76 10.88 -9.31
C GLY A 62 -18.15 9.97 -8.24
N THR A 63 -17.09 9.29 -8.58
CA THR A 63 -16.40 8.31 -7.74
C THR A 63 -15.14 8.92 -7.14
N VAL A 64 -14.97 8.77 -5.84
CA VAL A 64 -13.73 9.11 -5.11
C VAL A 64 -12.99 7.83 -4.79
N VAL A 65 -11.73 7.77 -5.12
CA VAL A 65 -10.79 6.73 -4.70
C VAL A 65 -9.86 7.29 -3.64
N THR A 66 -9.57 6.50 -2.61
CA THR A 66 -8.60 6.89 -1.59
C THR A 66 -7.42 5.95 -1.59
N GLY A 67 -6.28 6.47 -1.17
CA GLY A 67 -5.05 5.71 -1.04
C GLY A 67 -3.88 6.60 -0.62
N ARG A 68 -2.74 5.97 -0.40
CA ARG A 68 -1.49 6.67 -0.17
C ARG A 68 -0.71 6.77 -1.48
N VAL A 69 -0.29 7.97 -1.85
CA VAL A 69 0.60 8.18 -3.00
C VAL A 69 1.94 7.50 -2.71
N GLU A 70 2.29 6.48 -3.50
CA GLU A 70 3.53 5.72 -3.35
C GLU A 70 4.72 6.48 -3.92
N ARG A 71 4.50 7.17 -5.05
CA ARG A 71 5.53 7.96 -5.75
C ARG A 71 4.92 8.98 -6.69
N GLY A 72 5.74 9.96 -7.06
CA GLY A 72 5.39 11.01 -8.00
C GLY A 72 4.49 12.09 -7.42
N GLN A 73 3.95 12.89 -8.30
CA GLN A 73 3.03 13.99 -8.01
C GLN A 73 1.85 13.95 -8.97
N LEU A 74 0.71 14.44 -8.55
CA LEU A 74 -0.51 14.60 -9.35
C LEU A 74 -1.13 15.96 -9.06
N LYS A 75 -1.45 16.70 -10.11
CA LYS A 75 -2.20 17.96 -10.00
C LYS A 75 -3.67 17.74 -10.30
N GLN A 76 -4.52 18.55 -9.68
CA GLN A 76 -5.93 18.58 -10.02
C GLN A 76 -6.11 18.92 -11.51
N GLY A 77 -6.98 18.18 -12.19
CA GLY A 77 -7.24 18.32 -13.62
C GLY A 77 -6.36 17.46 -14.52
N GLU A 78 -5.34 16.80 -14.00
CA GLU A 78 -4.47 15.93 -14.81
C GLU A 78 -5.14 14.60 -15.17
N PRO A 79 -4.81 14.04 -16.36
CA PRO A 79 -5.25 12.70 -16.75
C PRO A 79 -4.53 11.63 -15.93
N VAL A 80 -5.26 10.56 -15.62
CA VAL A 80 -4.76 9.37 -14.91
C VAL A 80 -5.32 8.11 -15.54
N GLU A 81 -4.65 6.99 -15.34
CA GLU A 81 -5.10 5.66 -15.71
C GLU A 81 -5.39 4.83 -14.46
N ILE A 82 -6.50 4.10 -14.49
CA ILE A 82 -6.80 3.04 -13.53
C ILE A 82 -6.32 1.72 -14.15
N ILE A 83 -5.32 1.11 -13.53
CA ILE A 83 -4.84 -0.22 -13.94
C ILE A 83 -5.71 -1.26 -13.22
N ARG A 84 -6.43 -2.03 -14.01
CA ARG A 84 -7.33 -3.12 -13.59
C ARG A 84 -6.72 -4.47 -13.94
N PHE A 85 -7.35 -5.54 -13.53
CA PHE A 85 -6.96 -6.91 -13.90
C PHE A 85 -7.14 -7.12 -15.42
N GLY A 86 -6.05 -6.95 -16.18
CA GLY A 86 -6.04 -7.13 -17.64
C GLY A 86 -6.58 -5.96 -18.48
N ASP A 87 -6.97 -4.85 -17.86
CA ASP A 87 -7.53 -3.68 -18.55
C ASP A 87 -6.97 -2.37 -17.99
N VAL A 88 -7.02 -1.32 -18.79
CA VAL A 88 -6.57 0.04 -18.44
C VAL A 88 -7.68 1.02 -18.81
N ARG A 89 -8.10 1.83 -17.85
CA ARG A 89 -9.10 2.87 -18.07
C ARG A 89 -8.53 4.27 -17.84
N GLU A 90 -8.64 5.12 -18.83
CA GLU A 90 -8.28 6.54 -18.72
C GLU A 90 -9.40 7.34 -18.06
N THR A 91 -9.02 8.29 -17.21
CA THR A 91 -9.92 9.27 -16.59
C THR A 91 -9.16 10.54 -16.22
N VAL A 92 -9.80 11.46 -15.51
CA VAL A 92 -9.22 12.72 -15.04
C VAL A 92 -9.45 12.88 -13.55
N ALA A 93 -8.40 13.23 -12.81
CA ALA A 93 -8.46 13.60 -11.40
C ALA A 93 -9.04 15.02 -11.25
N THR A 94 -10.34 15.14 -11.03
CA THR A 94 -11.04 16.45 -11.00
C THR A 94 -11.01 17.13 -9.65
N GLY A 95 -10.66 16.41 -8.58
CA GLY A 95 -10.51 16.96 -7.23
C GLY A 95 -9.55 16.13 -6.41
N LEU A 96 -8.80 16.80 -5.56
CA LEU A 96 -7.88 16.21 -4.59
C LEU A 96 -8.24 16.71 -3.20
N GLU A 97 -8.40 15.82 -2.23
CA GLU A 97 -8.77 16.17 -0.86
C GLU A 97 -7.97 15.37 0.15
N MET A 98 -7.46 16.06 1.16
CA MET A 98 -6.77 15.46 2.30
C MET A 98 -7.20 16.17 3.58
N PHE A 99 -7.65 15.40 4.60
CA PHE A 99 -8.15 15.94 5.89
C PHE A 99 -9.22 17.04 5.72
N HIS A 100 -10.18 16.84 4.82
CA HIS A 100 -11.25 17.80 4.47
C HIS A 100 -10.74 19.14 3.88
N LYS A 101 -9.51 19.15 3.35
CA LYS A 101 -8.95 20.30 2.63
C LYS A 101 -8.74 19.94 1.17
N LEU A 102 -9.19 20.81 0.28
CA LEU A 102 -8.92 20.70 -1.15
C LEU A 102 -7.46 21.02 -1.40
N LEU A 103 -6.85 20.25 -2.29
CA LEU A 103 -5.45 20.41 -2.71
C LEU A 103 -5.39 20.69 -4.20
N ASP A 104 -4.44 21.52 -4.63
CA ASP A 104 -4.07 21.71 -6.04
C ASP A 104 -3.17 20.59 -6.54
N THR A 105 -2.34 20.03 -5.64
CA THR A 105 -1.36 18.98 -5.94
C THR A 105 -1.24 18.02 -4.77
N THR A 106 -1.05 16.75 -5.06
CA THR A 106 -0.68 15.70 -4.09
C THR A 106 0.63 15.05 -4.49
N GLU A 107 1.40 14.51 -3.54
CA GLU A 107 2.71 13.93 -3.78
C GLU A 107 2.97 12.66 -2.96
N ALA A 108 4.08 11.99 -3.25
CA ALA A 108 4.52 10.79 -2.53
C ALA A 108 4.44 10.96 -1.01
N GLY A 109 3.79 10.00 -0.34
CA GLY A 109 3.55 9.99 1.11
C GLY A 109 2.18 10.53 1.54
N ASP A 110 1.48 11.29 0.70
CA ASP A 110 0.17 11.83 1.03
C ASP A 110 -0.90 10.73 1.01
N ALA A 111 -1.77 10.74 2.04
CA ALA A 111 -3.01 9.94 2.04
C ALA A 111 -4.14 10.84 1.54
N VAL A 112 -4.63 10.57 0.33
CA VAL A 112 -5.50 11.49 -0.41
C VAL A 112 -6.74 10.81 -0.97
N GLY A 113 -7.86 11.54 -1.03
CA GLY A 113 -9.05 11.21 -1.81
C GLY A 113 -8.99 11.90 -3.17
N ILE A 114 -9.16 11.15 -4.24
CA ILE A 114 -9.12 11.64 -5.62
C ILE A 114 -10.47 11.44 -6.27
N LEU A 115 -11.11 12.54 -6.68
CA LEU A 115 -12.36 12.52 -7.43
C LEU A 115 -12.09 12.26 -8.91
N LEU A 116 -12.68 11.19 -9.45
CA LEU A 116 -12.50 10.74 -10.82
C LEU A 116 -13.71 11.15 -11.68
N ARG A 117 -13.43 11.59 -12.91
CA ARG A 117 -14.47 11.99 -13.87
C ARG A 117 -15.02 10.79 -14.62
N GLY A 118 -16.36 10.66 -14.66
CA GLY A 118 -17.04 9.71 -15.54
C GLY A 118 -16.69 8.24 -15.25
N VAL A 119 -16.43 7.94 -13.99
CA VAL A 119 -16.16 6.58 -13.50
C VAL A 119 -17.23 6.23 -12.49
N ASP A 120 -17.95 5.14 -12.71
CA ASP A 120 -18.93 4.64 -11.76
C ASP A 120 -18.26 3.87 -10.62
N ARG A 121 -18.91 3.86 -9.45
CA ARG A 121 -18.38 3.21 -8.24
C ARG A 121 -18.04 1.73 -8.47
N GLU A 122 -18.87 1.04 -9.25
CA GLU A 122 -18.77 -0.38 -9.57
C GLU A 122 -17.64 -0.71 -10.55
N GLU A 123 -17.08 0.29 -11.18
CA GLU A 123 -15.99 0.13 -12.14
C GLU A 123 -14.60 0.18 -11.51
N VAL A 124 -14.53 0.54 -10.23
CA VAL A 124 -13.27 0.66 -9.48
C VAL A 124 -13.33 -0.15 -8.21
N GLU A 125 -12.24 -0.84 -7.90
CA GLU A 125 -12.13 -1.72 -6.73
C GLU A 125 -10.82 -1.47 -5.99
N ARG A 126 -10.82 -1.81 -4.69
CA ARG A 126 -9.59 -1.93 -3.91
C ARG A 126 -8.63 -2.90 -4.61
N GLY A 127 -7.34 -2.60 -4.58
CA GLY A 127 -6.31 -3.40 -5.20
C GLY A 127 -5.90 -2.96 -6.61
N GLN A 128 -6.74 -2.17 -7.27
CA GLN A 128 -6.37 -1.47 -8.50
C GLN A 128 -5.41 -0.32 -8.19
N VAL A 129 -4.76 0.21 -9.22
CA VAL A 129 -3.74 1.25 -9.07
C VAL A 129 -4.07 2.44 -9.96
N LEU A 130 -4.00 3.64 -9.40
CA LEU A 130 -4.11 4.89 -10.16
C LEU A 130 -2.71 5.38 -10.52
N VAL A 131 -2.46 5.64 -11.81
CA VAL A 131 -1.13 5.98 -12.31
C VAL A 131 -1.16 7.11 -13.33
N LYS A 132 0.02 7.70 -13.57
CA LYS A 132 0.23 8.59 -14.72
C LYS A 132 0.04 7.81 -16.02
N PRO A 133 -0.68 8.34 -17.03
CA PRO A 133 -0.94 7.65 -18.29
C PRO A 133 0.32 7.08 -18.95
N GLY A 134 0.24 5.81 -19.38
CA GLY A 134 1.32 5.10 -20.05
C GLY A 134 2.53 4.72 -19.17
N SER A 135 2.47 4.97 -17.86
CA SER A 135 3.63 4.74 -16.96
C SER A 135 3.71 3.33 -16.39
N MET A 136 2.64 2.54 -16.51
CA MET A 136 2.58 1.18 -15.98
C MET A 136 1.74 0.28 -16.89
N ARG A 137 2.04 -1.03 -16.84
CA ARG A 137 1.25 -2.08 -17.48
C ARG A 137 0.94 -3.17 -16.46
N PRO A 138 -0.23 -3.82 -16.54
CA PRO A 138 -0.53 -4.98 -15.70
C PRO A 138 0.30 -6.19 -16.16
N TYR A 139 0.79 -6.96 -15.21
CA TYR A 139 1.50 -8.22 -15.43
C TYR A 139 0.84 -9.31 -14.60
N THR A 140 0.70 -10.50 -15.19
CA THR A 140 0.14 -11.67 -14.52
C THR A 140 1.21 -12.68 -14.12
N LYS A 141 2.46 -12.48 -14.55
CA LYS A 141 3.58 -13.39 -14.27
C LYS A 141 4.79 -12.59 -13.77
N ALA A 142 5.41 -13.07 -12.70
CA ALA A 142 6.60 -12.47 -12.12
C ALA A 142 7.57 -13.53 -11.63
N GLU A 143 8.87 -13.24 -11.69
CA GLU A 143 9.90 -13.98 -10.96
C GLU A 143 10.13 -13.31 -9.62
N ALA A 144 10.23 -14.11 -8.57
CA ALA A 144 10.45 -13.63 -7.21
C ALA A 144 11.49 -14.49 -6.49
N GLU A 145 12.29 -13.84 -5.67
CA GLU A 145 13.10 -14.47 -4.65
C GLU A 145 12.36 -14.39 -3.32
N VAL A 146 12.01 -15.55 -2.75
CA VAL A 146 11.07 -15.65 -1.65
C VAL A 146 11.71 -16.38 -0.48
N TYR A 147 11.65 -15.78 0.70
CA TYR A 147 11.96 -16.44 1.96
C TYR A 147 10.71 -17.05 2.55
N ILE A 148 10.78 -18.34 2.87
CA ILE A 148 9.64 -19.06 3.46
C ILE A 148 9.79 -19.04 4.97
N LEU A 149 8.92 -18.31 5.66
CA LEU A 149 8.94 -18.21 7.10
C LEU A 149 8.94 -19.59 7.75
N SER A 150 9.86 -19.79 8.70
CA SER A 150 9.95 -20.99 9.54
C SER A 150 8.79 -21.06 10.54
N ARG A 151 8.61 -22.20 11.18
CA ARG A 151 7.59 -22.40 12.22
C ARG A 151 7.76 -21.41 13.39
N ASP A 152 8.98 -21.19 13.81
CA ASP A 152 9.29 -20.34 14.98
C ASP A 152 9.04 -18.85 14.67
N GLU A 153 9.05 -18.48 13.40
CA GLU A 153 8.68 -17.13 12.89
C GLU A 153 7.18 -16.99 12.63
N GLY A 154 6.36 -17.99 13.01
CA GLY A 154 4.92 -17.99 12.74
C GLY A 154 4.54 -18.44 11.33
N GLY A 155 5.48 -19.04 10.60
CA GLY A 155 5.29 -19.55 9.25
C GLY A 155 4.63 -20.93 9.19
N ARG A 156 4.67 -21.51 8.00
CA ARG A 156 4.09 -22.84 7.73
C ARG A 156 4.89 -23.97 8.38
N HIS A 157 4.24 -25.13 8.53
CA HIS A 157 4.86 -26.34 9.14
C HIS A 157 5.18 -27.43 8.11
N THR A 158 4.70 -27.29 6.89
CA THR A 158 4.79 -28.31 5.85
C THR A 158 5.43 -27.75 4.60
N PRO A 159 6.17 -28.56 3.83
CA PRO A 159 6.68 -28.15 2.52
C PRO A 159 5.55 -27.85 1.54
N PHE A 160 5.90 -27.20 0.43
CA PHE A 160 5.02 -27.08 -0.72
C PHE A 160 5.77 -27.42 -2.02
N PHE A 161 5.01 -27.66 -3.07
CA PHE A 161 5.46 -28.14 -4.36
C PHE A 161 5.03 -27.17 -5.47
N THR A 162 5.57 -27.35 -6.66
CA THR A 162 5.05 -26.67 -7.87
C THR A 162 3.54 -26.86 -7.99
N GLY A 163 2.85 -25.79 -8.37
CA GLY A 163 1.39 -25.75 -8.43
C GLY A 163 0.70 -25.36 -7.14
N TYR A 164 1.43 -25.07 -6.05
CA TYR A 164 0.87 -24.47 -4.84
C TYR A 164 0.20 -23.14 -5.16
N LYS A 165 -1.01 -22.93 -4.63
CA LYS A 165 -1.86 -21.76 -4.93
C LYS A 165 -2.16 -20.96 -3.66
N PRO A 166 -1.23 -20.12 -3.20
CA PRO A 166 -1.48 -19.20 -2.09
C PRO A 166 -2.19 -17.93 -2.57
N GLN A 167 -2.62 -17.12 -1.62
CA GLN A 167 -2.94 -15.72 -1.86
C GLN A 167 -1.67 -14.88 -1.79
N PHE A 168 -1.52 -13.96 -2.74
CA PHE A 168 -0.45 -12.98 -2.80
C PHE A 168 -1.01 -11.62 -2.44
N TYR A 169 -0.40 -10.97 -1.47
CA TYR A 169 -0.73 -9.61 -1.07
C TYR A 169 0.27 -8.65 -1.70
N ILE A 170 -0.19 -7.91 -2.71
CA ILE A 170 0.64 -6.96 -3.46
C ILE A 170 0.01 -5.59 -3.33
N ARG A 171 0.67 -4.66 -2.61
CA ARG A 171 0.09 -3.36 -2.24
C ARG A 171 -1.25 -3.55 -1.51
N THR A 172 -2.35 -3.12 -2.12
CA THR A 172 -3.70 -3.18 -1.55
C THR A 172 -4.54 -4.34 -2.07
N SER A 173 -3.98 -5.13 -3.00
CA SER A 173 -4.66 -6.29 -3.59
C SER A 173 -4.30 -7.60 -2.92
N ASP A 174 -5.26 -8.51 -2.89
CA ASP A 174 -5.11 -9.91 -2.55
C ASP A 174 -5.50 -10.77 -3.77
N ILE A 175 -4.54 -11.46 -4.34
CA ILE A 175 -4.70 -12.18 -5.60
C ILE A 175 -4.28 -13.62 -5.43
N THR A 176 -5.12 -14.56 -5.85
CA THR A 176 -4.73 -15.96 -5.94
C THR A 176 -3.74 -16.14 -7.08
N GLY A 177 -2.67 -16.89 -6.85
CA GLY A 177 -1.71 -17.22 -7.88
C GLY A 177 -1.19 -18.64 -7.70
N SER A 178 -0.48 -19.15 -8.70
CA SER A 178 0.23 -20.42 -8.64
C SER A 178 1.73 -20.20 -8.63
N VAL A 179 2.43 -21.07 -7.94
CA VAL A 179 3.89 -21.09 -7.82
C VAL A 179 4.47 -22.17 -8.73
N GLU A 180 5.49 -21.83 -9.48
CA GLU A 180 6.30 -22.76 -10.28
C GLU A 180 7.75 -22.69 -9.74
N LEU A 181 8.25 -23.83 -9.24
CA LEU A 181 9.61 -23.97 -8.71
C LEU A 181 10.61 -24.14 -9.85
N PRO A 182 11.88 -23.75 -9.66
CA PRO A 182 12.91 -23.93 -10.65
C PRO A 182 13.21 -25.39 -10.90
N GLU A 183 13.79 -25.68 -12.07
CA GLU A 183 14.19 -27.04 -12.46
C GLU A 183 15.14 -27.66 -11.43
N GLY A 184 14.86 -28.91 -11.04
CA GLY A 184 15.64 -29.63 -10.02
C GLY A 184 15.20 -29.36 -8.57
N VAL A 185 14.27 -28.46 -8.31
CA VAL A 185 13.68 -28.23 -6.98
C VAL A 185 12.31 -28.90 -6.90
N GLU A 186 12.25 -30.02 -6.19
CA GLU A 186 11.01 -30.80 -6.05
C GLU A 186 10.05 -30.14 -5.04
N MET A 187 10.58 -29.63 -3.92
CA MET A 187 9.81 -29.00 -2.85
C MET A 187 10.60 -27.89 -2.18
N VAL A 188 9.89 -27.03 -1.45
CA VAL A 188 10.44 -25.95 -0.63
C VAL A 188 10.02 -26.15 0.81
N MET A 189 10.99 -26.05 1.74
CA MET A 189 10.79 -26.23 3.17
C MET A 189 10.61 -24.87 3.87
N PRO A 190 9.94 -24.83 5.04
CA PRO A 190 10.02 -23.69 5.93
C PRO A 190 11.47 -23.32 6.28
N GLY A 191 11.83 -22.04 6.17
CA GLY A 191 13.19 -21.52 6.36
C GLY A 191 14.02 -21.39 5.09
N ASP A 192 13.55 -21.91 3.95
CA ASP A 192 14.27 -21.83 2.68
C ASP A 192 14.14 -20.46 2.01
N ASN A 193 15.21 -20.09 1.28
CA ASN A 193 15.19 -19.05 0.25
C ASN A 193 15.12 -19.71 -1.12
N VAL A 194 14.16 -19.30 -1.95
CA VAL A 194 13.98 -19.90 -3.26
C VAL A 194 13.58 -18.85 -4.30
N LYS A 195 14.14 -18.95 -5.51
CA LYS A 195 13.64 -18.22 -6.67
C LYS A 195 12.50 -19.04 -7.29
N MET A 196 11.39 -18.36 -7.57
CA MET A 196 10.24 -19.03 -8.16
C MET A 196 9.52 -18.12 -9.16
N VAL A 197 8.73 -18.72 -10.02
CA VAL A 197 7.84 -18.01 -10.91
C VAL A 197 6.44 -18.03 -10.30
N ILE A 198 5.84 -16.86 -10.21
CA ILE A 198 4.48 -16.65 -9.71
C ILE A 198 3.60 -16.29 -10.90
N SER A 199 2.52 -17.04 -11.09
CA SER A 199 1.49 -16.76 -12.09
C SER A 199 0.19 -16.38 -11.36
N LEU A 200 -0.23 -15.12 -11.49
CA LEU A 200 -1.46 -14.59 -10.90
C LEU A 200 -2.68 -14.97 -11.75
N ILE A 201 -3.81 -15.23 -11.12
CA ILE A 201 -5.05 -15.68 -11.77
C ILE A 201 -6.05 -14.52 -11.88
#